data_1f437b8bef516b3da2483a4176f1cf81
#
_entry.id   1f437b8bef516b3da2483a4176f1cf81
#
_cell.length_a   1.000
_cell.length_b   1.000
_cell.length_c   1.000
_cell.angle_alpha   90.00
_cell.angle_beta   90.00
_cell.angle_gamma   90.00
#
_symmetry.space_group_name_H-M   'P 1'
#
loop_
_entity.id
_entity.type
_entity.pdbx_description
1 polymer ?
#
loop_
_entity_poly.entity_id
_entity_poly.type
_entity_poly.pdbx_seq_one_letter_code
_entity_poly.pdbx_strand_id
1 'polypeptide(L)'
;MIVLDHHIVPSHQRDDSARWLTDILGLPAPRHEGPFAAVDLGGATSLFFAGWDEEVASQHYAFAVSLDEFDRIVDRLVAADVDHWADHTLSEASTVRRDSTGNGVYFRSPDGHLLEVLTYS
;
A
#
# COMPACT_ATOMS: atom_id res chain seq x y z
N MET A 1 -2.30 24.63 -8.31
CA MET A 1 -1.93 23.39 -7.59
C MET A 1 -2.06 22.21 -8.53
N ILE A 2 -1.13 21.29 -8.47
CA ILE A 2 -1.20 20.05 -9.24
C ILE A 2 -1.51 18.90 -8.27
N VAL A 3 -2.44 18.03 -8.65
CA VAL A 3 -2.79 16.85 -7.85
C VAL A 3 -2.58 15.62 -8.73
N LEU A 4 -1.95 14.59 -8.20
CA LEU A 4 -1.89 13.31 -8.88
C LEU A 4 -3.30 12.69 -8.86
N ASP A 5 -3.94 12.62 -10.01
CA ASP A 5 -5.32 12.14 -10.11
C ASP A 5 -5.40 10.63 -9.95
N HIS A 6 -4.67 9.91 -10.75
CA HIS A 6 -4.61 8.45 -10.65
C HIS A 6 -3.29 7.91 -11.15
N HIS A 7 -2.97 6.68 -10.74
CA HIS A 7 -1.79 5.94 -11.15
C HIS A 7 -2.19 4.51 -11.45
N ILE A 8 -1.70 3.98 -12.58
CA ILE A 8 -1.98 2.60 -12.98
C ILE A 8 -1.06 1.65 -12.22
N VAL A 9 -1.63 0.65 -11.57
CA VAL A 9 -0.90 -0.38 -10.83
C VAL A 9 -1.08 -1.70 -11.58
N PRO A 10 -0.03 -2.21 -12.24
CA PRO A 10 -0.10 -3.52 -12.90
C PRO A 10 -0.27 -4.64 -11.87
N SER A 11 -1.15 -5.59 -12.17
CA SER A 11 -1.46 -6.67 -11.25
C SER A 11 -1.88 -7.94 -12.01
N HIS A 12 -1.43 -9.10 -11.56
CA HIS A 12 -1.86 -10.37 -12.14
C HIS A 12 -3.30 -10.70 -11.78
N GLN A 13 -3.74 -10.26 -10.58
CA GLN A 13 -5.10 -10.46 -10.06
C GLN A 13 -5.61 -9.12 -9.56
N ARG A 14 -6.03 -8.24 -10.48
CA ARG A 14 -6.33 -6.83 -10.18
C ARG A 14 -7.36 -6.66 -9.06
N ASP A 15 -8.44 -7.44 -9.10
CA ASP A 15 -9.51 -7.31 -8.11
C ASP A 15 -9.05 -7.78 -6.73
N ASP A 16 -8.36 -8.90 -6.67
CA ASP A 16 -7.83 -9.45 -5.42
C ASP A 16 -6.75 -8.53 -4.84
N SER A 17 -5.85 -8.03 -5.68
CA SER A 17 -4.76 -7.13 -5.24
C SER A 17 -5.30 -5.80 -4.75
N ALA A 18 -6.29 -5.23 -5.44
CA ALA A 18 -6.93 -3.99 -5.01
C ALA A 18 -7.64 -4.18 -3.66
N ARG A 19 -8.38 -5.27 -3.48
CA ARG A 19 -9.05 -5.58 -2.22
C ARG A 19 -8.06 -5.82 -1.10
N TRP A 20 -6.97 -6.52 -1.38
CA TRP A 20 -5.91 -6.73 -0.38
C TRP A 20 -5.38 -5.38 0.14
N LEU A 21 -5.13 -4.44 -0.78
CA LEU A 21 -4.61 -3.12 -0.39
C LEU A 21 -5.64 -2.34 0.43
N THR A 22 -6.91 -2.31 0.03
CA THR A 22 -7.94 -1.62 0.80
C THR A 22 -8.12 -2.24 2.18
N ASP A 23 -8.01 -3.56 2.29
CA ASP A 23 -8.12 -4.24 3.58
C ASP A 23 -6.96 -3.87 4.51
N ILE A 24 -5.73 -3.82 3.99
CA ILE A 24 -4.56 -3.45 4.80
C ILE A 24 -4.60 -1.97 5.21
N LEU A 25 -4.90 -1.08 4.26
CA LEU A 25 -4.90 0.36 4.53
C LEU A 25 -6.17 0.86 5.24
N GLY A 26 -7.21 0.02 5.34
CA GLY A 26 -8.46 0.42 5.97
C GLY A 26 -9.27 1.39 5.11
N LEU A 27 -9.23 1.21 3.79
CA LEU A 27 -9.94 2.04 2.83
C LEU A 27 -11.26 1.40 2.42
N PRO A 28 -12.19 2.19 1.84
CA PRO A 28 -13.40 1.61 1.24
C PRO A 28 -13.05 0.59 0.16
N ALA A 29 -13.91 -0.41 -0.02
CA ALA A 29 -13.70 -1.46 -1.01
C ALA A 29 -13.46 -0.86 -2.40
N PRO A 30 -12.66 -1.55 -3.26
CA PRO A 30 -12.42 -1.06 -4.61
C PRO A 30 -13.71 -0.91 -5.40
N ARG A 31 -13.74 0.06 -6.31
CA ARG A 31 -14.84 0.27 -7.25
C ARG A 31 -14.37 -0.04 -8.67
N HIS A 32 -15.33 -0.25 -9.56
CA HIS A 32 -15.01 -0.44 -10.97
C HIS A 32 -14.90 0.92 -11.67
N GLU A 33 -13.83 1.09 -12.44
CA GLU A 33 -13.59 2.26 -13.28
C GLU A 33 -13.12 1.76 -14.65
N GLY A 34 -14.06 1.60 -15.59
CA GLY A 34 -13.74 0.98 -16.87
C GLY A 34 -13.11 -0.40 -16.67
N PRO A 35 -11.92 -0.67 -17.25
CA PRO A 35 -11.26 -1.96 -17.09
C PRO A 35 -10.47 -2.10 -15.78
N PHE A 36 -10.55 -1.10 -14.89
CA PHE A 36 -9.72 -1.06 -13.69
C PHE A 36 -10.50 -1.35 -12.43
N ALA A 37 -9.81 -1.88 -11.42
CA ALA A 37 -10.26 -1.86 -10.04
C ALA A 37 -9.63 -0.63 -9.37
N ALA A 38 -10.46 0.32 -8.97
CA ALA A 38 -10.00 1.61 -8.45
C ALA A 38 -10.02 1.62 -6.92
N VAL A 39 -8.90 2.03 -6.34
CA VAL A 39 -8.74 2.24 -4.90
C VAL A 39 -8.64 3.73 -4.65
N ASP A 40 -9.63 4.29 -3.96
CA ASP A 40 -9.64 5.71 -3.61
C ASP A 40 -8.87 5.91 -2.29
N LEU A 41 -7.89 6.82 -2.32
CA LEU A 41 -6.99 7.02 -1.17
C LEU A 41 -7.53 8.02 -0.13
N GLY A 42 -8.75 8.50 -0.33
CA GLY A 42 -9.39 9.40 0.62
C GLY A 42 -9.20 10.88 0.32
N GLY A 43 -8.50 11.22 -0.75
CA GLY A 43 -8.35 12.56 -1.28
C GLY A 43 -8.78 12.58 -2.74
N ALA A 44 -8.05 13.33 -3.56
CA ALA A 44 -8.30 13.39 -5.00
C ALA A 44 -7.57 12.31 -5.79
N THR A 45 -6.78 11.47 -5.14
CA THR A 45 -5.91 10.49 -5.80
C THR A 45 -6.48 9.08 -5.69
N SER A 46 -6.43 8.34 -6.78
CA SER A 46 -6.82 6.93 -6.83
C SER A 46 -5.71 6.07 -7.44
N LEU A 47 -5.67 4.81 -7.06
CA LEU A 47 -4.85 3.80 -7.70
C LEU A 47 -5.75 2.93 -8.57
N PHE A 48 -5.42 2.82 -9.85
CA PHE A 48 -6.19 2.02 -10.80
C PHE A 48 -5.44 0.71 -11.05
N PHE A 49 -5.90 -0.37 -10.45
CA PHE A 49 -5.31 -1.69 -10.64
C PHE A 49 -5.74 -2.23 -12.00
N ALA A 50 -4.75 -2.51 -12.83
CA ALA A 50 -4.95 -3.01 -14.20
C ALA A 50 -4.49 -4.46 -14.31
N GLY A 51 -5.28 -5.29 -14.98
CA GLY A 51 -4.89 -6.66 -15.28
C GLY A 51 -3.64 -6.69 -16.16
N TRP A 52 -2.68 -7.54 -15.83
CA TRP A 52 -1.39 -7.62 -16.50
C TRP A 52 -0.95 -9.07 -16.59
N ASP A 53 -0.75 -9.56 -17.81
CA ASP A 53 -0.40 -10.98 -18.05
C ASP A 53 1.09 -11.24 -18.03
N GLU A 54 1.90 -10.19 -18.23
CA GLU A 54 3.35 -10.28 -18.25
C GLU A 54 3.94 -10.13 -16.84
N GLU A 55 5.24 -10.26 -16.73
CA GLU A 55 5.93 -10.00 -15.46
C GLU A 55 5.67 -8.57 -15.00
N VAL A 56 5.28 -8.43 -13.74
CA VAL A 56 5.05 -7.12 -13.11
C VAL A 56 6.36 -6.61 -12.54
N ALA A 57 6.85 -5.50 -13.10
CA ALA A 57 8.02 -4.82 -12.56
C ALA A 57 7.66 -4.21 -11.19
N SER A 58 8.46 -4.51 -10.17
CA SER A 58 8.24 -3.96 -8.83
C SER A 58 8.38 -2.44 -8.84
N GLN A 59 7.40 -1.75 -8.27
CA GLN A 59 7.42 -0.31 -8.06
C GLN A 59 7.38 -0.02 -6.56
N HIS A 60 7.74 1.20 -6.18
CA HIS A 60 7.69 1.64 -4.80
C HIS A 60 6.55 2.64 -4.60
N TYR A 61 5.67 2.36 -3.66
CA TYR A 61 4.56 3.24 -3.27
C TYR A 61 4.71 3.58 -1.79
N ALA A 62 4.67 4.87 -1.47
CA ALA A 62 4.77 5.34 -0.09
C ALA A 62 3.51 6.15 0.27
N PHE A 63 2.90 5.80 1.38
CA PHE A 63 1.66 6.41 1.86
C PHE A 63 1.92 7.11 3.19
N ALA A 64 1.70 8.42 3.23
CA ALA A 64 1.78 9.18 4.47
C ALA A 64 0.43 9.14 5.17
N VAL A 65 0.43 8.79 6.44
CA VAL A 65 -0.79 8.62 7.25
C VAL A 65 -0.62 9.29 8.61
N SER A 66 -1.70 9.39 9.37
CA SER A 66 -1.65 9.80 10.77
C SER A 66 -1.07 8.69 11.63
N LEU A 67 -0.62 9.01 12.85
CA LEU A 67 -0.13 7.99 13.78
C LEU A 67 -1.20 6.94 14.10
N ASP A 68 -2.43 7.38 14.29
CA ASP A 68 -3.54 6.47 14.58
C ASP A 68 -3.79 5.49 13.42
N GLU A 69 -3.80 6.00 12.19
CA GLU A 69 -3.91 5.15 11.00
C GLU A 69 -2.71 4.20 10.87
N PHE A 70 -1.52 4.70 11.15
CA PHE A 70 -0.29 3.88 11.11
C PHE A 70 -0.38 2.68 12.05
N ASP A 71 -0.78 2.91 13.30
CA ASP A 71 -0.90 1.85 14.28
C ASP A 71 -1.94 0.81 13.87
N ARG A 72 -3.06 1.23 13.30
CA ARG A 72 -4.09 0.32 12.79
C ARG A 72 -3.60 -0.51 11.61
N ILE A 73 -2.81 0.10 10.72
CA ILE A 73 -2.23 -0.60 9.57
C ILE A 73 -1.24 -1.67 10.05
N VAL A 74 -0.38 -1.33 11.00
CA VAL A 74 0.55 -2.31 11.58
C VAL A 74 -0.23 -3.48 12.19
N ASP A 75 -1.29 -3.20 12.93
CA ASP A 75 -2.13 -4.26 13.52
C ASP A 75 -2.72 -5.17 12.44
N ARG A 76 -3.16 -4.60 11.30
CA ARG A 76 -3.70 -5.40 10.19
C ARG A 76 -2.62 -6.25 9.52
N LEU A 77 -1.41 -5.72 9.35
CA LEU A 77 -0.29 -6.50 8.82
C LEU A 77 0.01 -7.71 9.69
N VAL A 78 0.04 -7.53 11.00
CA VAL A 78 0.25 -8.61 11.96
C VAL A 78 -0.89 -9.62 11.90
N ALA A 79 -2.14 -9.14 11.93
CA ALA A 79 -3.32 -10.00 11.91
C ALA A 79 -3.43 -10.83 10.62
N ALA A 80 -2.99 -10.28 9.49
CA ALA A 80 -3.01 -10.95 8.20
C ALA A 80 -1.74 -11.76 7.92
N ASP A 81 -0.80 -11.81 8.87
CA ASP A 81 0.48 -12.51 8.75
C ASP A 81 1.28 -12.04 7.53
N VAL A 82 1.31 -10.75 7.30
CA VAL A 82 2.07 -10.13 6.22
C VAL A 82 3.47 -9.79 6.72
N ASP A 83 4.49 -10.25 6.01
CA ASP A 83 5.88 -9.91 6.33
C ASP A 83 6.09 -8.39 6.20
N HIS A 84 6.78 -7.81 7.16
CA HIS A 84 7.03 -6.37 7.19
C HIS A 84 8.36 -6.06 7.86
N TRP A 85 8.91 -4.88 7.56
CA TRP A 85 10.25 -4.48 7.97
C TRP A 85 10.30 -2.99 8.29
N ALA A 86 11.25 -2.63 9.17
CA ALA A 86 11.45 -1.23 9.57
C ALA A 86 12.15 -0.39 8.48
N ASP A 87 12.89 -1.02 7.56
CA ASP A 87 13.70 -0.31 6.58
C ASP A 87 13.56 -0.91 5.18
N HIS A 88 13.98 -0.12 4.18
CA HIS A 88 13.86 -0.48 2.77
C HIS A 88 14.79 -1.62 2.34
N THR A 89 15.77 -1.99 3.15
CA THR A 89 16.65 -3.12 2.85
C THR A 89 16.03 -4.45 3.26
N LEU A 90 14.90 -4.42 3.96
CA LEU A 90 14.17 -5.60 4.42
C LEU A 90 15.06 -6.54 5.23
N SER A 91 15.89 -5.96 6.11
CA SER A 91 16.96 -6.70 6.78
C SER A 91 16.51 -7.43 8.03
N GLU A 92 15.47 -6.94 8.72
CA GLU A 92 15.00 -7.51 9.98
C GLU A 92 13.48 -7.62 9.96
N ALA A 93 12.99 -8.86 9.81
CA ALA A 93 11.57 -9.13 9.69
C ALA A 93 10.82 -8.81 10.98
N SER A 94 9.56 -8.45 10.85
CA SER A 94 8.64 -8.15 11.95
C SER A 94 9.06 -6.94 12.78
N THR A 95 9.71 -5.97 12.15
CA THR A 95 10.12 -4.73 12.79
C THR A 95 9.40 -3.53 12.20
N VAL A 96 9.26 -2.47 12.99
CA VAL A 96 8.62 -1.21 12.64
C VAL A 96 9.53 -0.10 13.12
N ARG A 97 9.74 0.92 12.26
CA ARG A 97 10.53 2.08 12.66
C ARG A 97 9.67 3.02 13.50
N ARG A 98 10.16 3.36 14.69
CA ARG A 98 9.54 4.36 15.57
C ARG A 98 10.67 5.18 16.18
N ASP A 99 10.90 6.36 15.61
CA ASP A 99 11.98 7.24 16.07
C ASP A 99 11.57 8.71 16.03
N SER A 100 12.52 9.60 16.28
CA SER A 100 12.27 11.03 16.35
C SER A 100 11.88 11.67 15.01
N THR A 101 12.12 10.98 13.90
CA THR A 101 11.76 11.46 12.56
C THR A 101 10.36 11.01 12.13
N GLY A 102 9.74 10.10 12.87
CA GLY A 102 8.45 9.55 12.57
C GLY A 102 8.43 8.03 12.65
N ASN A 103 7.42 7.44 12.06
CA ASN A 103 7.23 6.00 12.03
C ASN A 103 7.25 5.49 10.59
N GLY A 104 7.62 4.24 10.40
CA GLY A 104 7.63 3.67 9.06
C GLY A 104 7.61 2.15 9.09
N VAL A 105 6.97 1.57 8.08
CA VAL A 105 6.93 0.13 7.87
C VAL A 105 6.93 -0.15 6.37
N TYR A 106 7.67 -1.17 5.97
CA TYR A 106 7.77 -1.63 4.59
C TYR A 106 7.17 -3.04 4.48
N PHE A 107 6.47 -3.30 3.39
CA PHE A 107 5.90 -4.61 3.11
C PHE A 107 5.70 -4.76 1.60
N ARG A 108 5.43 -5.99 1.13
CA ARG A 108 5.22 -6.24 -0.29
C ARG A 108 3.77 -6.56 -0.58
N SER A 109 3.28 -6.07 -1.71
CA SER A 109 1.97 -6.46 -2.23
C SER A 109 2.00 -7.86 -2.83
N PRO A 110 0.84 -8.47 -3.11
CA PRO A 110 0.80 -9.78 -3.77
C PRO A 110 1.55 -9.82 -5.11
N ASP A 111 1.61 -8.70 -5.83
CA ASP A 111 2.33 -8.59 -7.11
C ASP A 111 3.82 -8.26 -6.94
N GLY A 112 4.30 -8.11 -5.70
CA GLY A 112 5.69 -7.84 -5.42
C GLY A 112 6.09 -6.37 -5.43
N HIS A 113 5.13 -5.44 -5.48
CA HIS A 113 5.44 -4.02 -5.29
C HIS A 113 5.90 -3.78 -3.85
N LEU A 114 6.88 -2.89 -3.69
CA LEU A 114 7.35 -2.49 -2.36
C LEU A 114 6.51 -1.33 -1.86
N LEU A 115 5.82 -1.55 -0.76
CA LEU A 115 4.95 -0.56 -0.14
C LEU A 115 5.57 -0.04 1.15
N GLU A 116 5.36 1.22 1.39
CA GLU A 116 5.80 1.90 2.61
C GLU A 116 4.64 2.69 3.18
N VAL A 117 4.43 2.59 4.48
CA VAL A 117 3.49 3.46 5.21
C VAL A 117 4.30 4.22 6.24
N LEU A 118 4.14 5.53 6.29
CA LEU A 118 4.96 6.39 7.15
C LEU A 118 4.15 7.52 7.76
N THR A 119 4.68 8.01 8.87
CA THR A 119 4.24 9.26 9.48
C THR A 119 5.44 10.20 9.59
N TYR A 120 5.18 11.50 9.59
CA TYR A 120 6.23 12.51 9.78
C TYR A 120 6.37 12.97 11.24
N SER A 121 5.58 12.40 12.11
CA SER A 121 5.65 12.78 13.54
C SER A 121 5.31 11.61 14.45
#